data_53d959519c913dd248512a8278b58fa7
#
_entry.id   53d959519c913dd248512a8278b58fa7
#
_cell.length_a   1.000
_cell.length_b   1.000
_cell.length_c   1.000
_cell.angle_alpha   90.00
_cell.angle_beta   90.00
_cell.angle_gamma   90.00
#
_symmetry.space_group_name_H-M   'P 1'
#
loop_
_entity.id
_entity.type
_entity.pdbx_description
1 polymer ?
#
loop_
_entity_poly.entity_id
_entity_poly.type
_entity_poly.pdbx_seq_one_letter_code
_entity_poly.pdbx_strand_id
1 'polypeptide(L)'
;MATTVNEMLKTARSWIGYSEKNGKFKEILNVYNSHKPLARGYTVKVTDEWCATFVSACAIKVGAVDLIGTECSCNKFIDIFKRKGIWIENGAIRPEPGDIVLYNWDDRTQPNDGAADHIGIVEQVVGSTITVIEGNKNEKVDRRSFNIGWGYIRGFARPKYLKDSSTSSGSPKKTIDQIANEVIRGVWGSGAIRKASLTKAGYDYNTVQARVNQILSGGAKKSINVIAKEVIAGKWGVGVARKNALTRAGYDYKAVQKKVNELL
;
A
#
# COMPACT_ATOMS: atom_id res chain seq x y z
N MET A 1 0.29 -16.05 -18.40
CA MET A 1 1.57 -15.70 -17.74
C MET A 1 1.31 -15.63 -16.24
N ALA A 2 2.28 -15.99 -15.44
CA ALA A 2 2.08 -16.05 -13.99
C ALA A 2 2.44 -14.68 -13.38
N THR A 3 1.51 -14.06 -12.68
CA THR A 3 1.56 -12.69 -12.17
C THR A 3 1.82 -12.68 -10.67
N THR A 4 2.54 -11.68 -10.19
CA THR A 4 2.80 -11.44 -8.77
C THR A 4 1.83 -10.42 -8.17
N VAL A 5 1.72 -10.40 -6.83
CA VAL A 5 0.95 -9.37 -6.10
C VAL A 5 1.47 -7.96 -6.41
N ASN A 6 2.80 -7.81 -6.50
CA ASN A 6 3.41 -6.50 -6.75
C ASN A 6 3.03 -5.92 -8.11
N GLU A 7 2.96 -6.75 -9.17
CA GLU A 7 2.53 -6.31 -10.50
C GLU A 7 1.06 -5.87 -10.49
N MET A 8 0.18 -6.65 -9.83
CA MET A 8 -1.23 -6.29 -9.68
C MET A 8 -1.40 -4.95 -8.97
N LEU A 9 -0.74 -4.79 -7.82
CA LEU A 9 -0.82 -3.56 -7.03
C LEU A 9 -0.14 -2.36 -7.71
N LYS A 10 0.94 -2.58 -8.45
CA LYS A 10 1.59 -1.52 -9.25
C LYS A 10 0.63 -0.97 -10.31
N THR A 11 -0.09 -1.85 -10.98
CA THR A 11 -1.11 -1.46 -11.97
C THR A 11 -2.25 -0.70 -11.32
N ALA A 12 -2.86 -1.22 -10.26
CA ALA A 12 -3.92 -0.55 -9.54
C ALA A 12 -3.50 0.85 -9.04
N ARG A 13 -2.29 0.97 -8.48
CA ARG A 13 -1.73 2.25 -8.01
C ARG A 13 -1.51 3.26 -9.13
N SER A 14 -1.15 2.82 -10.33
CA SER A 14 -0.87 3.70 -11.47
C SER A 14 -2.11 4.46 -11.95
N TRP A 15 -3.30 3.95 -11.66
CA TRP A 15 -4.56 4.58 -12.03
C TRP A 15 -5.20 5.43 -10.92
N ILE A 16 -4.60 5.51 -9.73
CA ILE A 16 -5.13 6.38 -8.66
C ILE A 16 -5.26 7.82 -9.16
N GLY A 17 -6.46 8.41 -8.95
CA GLY A 17 -6.81 9.72 -9.45
C GLY A 17 -7.42 9.75 -10.86
N TYR A 18 -7.48 8.61 -11.58
CA TYR A 18 -8.27 8.49 -12.80
C TYR A 18 -9.75 8.63 -12.42
N SER A 19 -10.48 9.50 -13.10
CA SER A 19 -11.86 9.84 -12.73
C SER A 19 -12.71 10.16 -13.95
N GLU A 20 -14.02 10.15 -13.75
CA GLU A 20 -14.98 10.63 -14.74
C GLU A 20 -14.75 12.11 -15.04
N LYS A 21 -14.54 12.92 -14.00
CA LYS A 21 -14.27 14.36 -14.12
C LYS A 21 -13.09 14.69 -15.04
N ASN A 22 -11.99 13.93 -14.99
CA ASN A 22 -10.81 14.18 -15.84
C ASN A 22 -10.80 13.31 -17.11
N GLY A 23 -11.81 12.48 -17.32
CA GLY A 23 -11.97 11.60 -18.46
C GLY A 23 -11.00 10.42 -18.55
N LYS A 24 -10.02 10.31 -17.65
CA LYS A 24 -8.98 9.27 -17.70
C LYS A 24 -9.49 7.88 -17.37
N PHE A 25 -10.60 7.74 -16.64
CA PHE A 25 -11.24 6.44 -16.39
C PHE A 25 -11.57 5.67 -17.67
N LYS A 26 -11.75 6.36 -18.80
CA LYS A 26 -11.99 5.73 -20.12
C LYS A 26 -10.86 4.81 -20.55
N GLU A 27 -9.62 5.03 -20.08
CA GLU A 27 -8.51 4.11 -20.31
C GLU A 27 -8.80 2.74 -19.69
N ILE A 28 -9.36 2.72 -18.48
CA ILE A 28 -9.73 1.49 -17.75
C ILE A 28 -10.81 0.74 -18.52
N LEU A 29 -11.85 1.47 -18.98
CA LEU A 29 -12.92 0.89 -19.80
C LEU A 29 -12.38 0.32 -21.12
N ASN A 30 -11.46 1.05 -21.77
CA ASN A 30 -10.85 0.62 -23.03
C ASN A 30 -10.02 -0.66 -22.85
N VAL A 31 -9.28 -0.80 -21.75
CA VAL A 31 -8.54 -2.03 -21.43
C VAL A 31 -9.49 -3.22 -21.35
N TYR A 32 -10.59 -3.08 -20.61
CA TYR A 32 -11.60 -4.14 -20.51
C TYR A 32 -12.28 -4.42 -21.85
N ASN A 33 -12.76 -3.41 -22.55
CA ASN A 33 -13.52 -3.55 -23.78
C ASN A 33 -12.69 -4.13 -24.96
N SER A 34 -11.37 -3.93 -24.93
CA SER A 34 -10.45 -4.48 -25.93
C SER A 34 -10.10 -5.94 -25.66
N HIS A 35 -10.33 -6.46 -24.46
CA HIS A 35 -10.09 -7.86 -24.11
C HIS A 35 -11.21 -8.75 -24.61
N LYS A 36 -10.87 -9.88 -25.25
CA LYS A 36 -11.87 -10.82 -25.80
C LYS A 36 -11.62 -12.23 -25.24
N PRO A 37 -12.68 -13.01 -24.99
CA PRO A 37 -14.10 -12.62 -25.06
C PRO A 37 -14.49 -11.68 -23.93
N LEU A 38 -15.43 -10.77 -24.20
CA LEU A 38 -16.05 -9.95 -23.17
C LEU A 38 -16.91 -10.80 -22.23
N ALA A 39 -16.90 -10.48 -20.93
CA ALA A 39 -17.80 -11.13 -19.99
C ALA A 39 -19.26 -10.93 -20.45
N ARG A 40 -19.97 -12.02 -20.61
CA ARG A 40 -21.36 -12.06 -21.10
C ARG A 40 -21.58 -11.28 -22.42
N GLY A 41 -20.53 -11.06 -23.23
CA GLY A 41 -20.59 -10.29 -24.46
C GLY A 41 -20.85 -8.78 -24.28
N TYR A 42 -20.78 -8.26 -23.05
CA TYR A 42 -21.16 -6.89 -22.73
C TYR A 42 -19.99 -5.90 -22.85
N THR A 43 -20.19 -4.89 -23.69
CA THR A 43 -19.27 -3.74 -23.79
C THR A 43 -19.66 -2.68 -22.76
N VAL A 44 -18.77 -2.39 -21.83
CA VAL A 44 -19.00 -1.40 -20.76
C VAL A 44 -19.02 0.01 -21.34
N LYS A 45 -20.06 0.77 -20.97
CA LYS A 45 -20.29 2.14 -21.42
C LYS A 45 -19.74 3.14 -20.41
N VAL A 46 -19.55 4.37 -20.82
CA VAL A 46 -19.07 5.47 -19.94
C VAL A 46 -20.08 5.87 -18.85
N THR A 47 -21.32 5.43 -18.97
CA THR A 47 -22.40 5.66 -18.01
C THR A 47 -22.60 4.49 -17.03
N ASP A 48 -21.86 3.41 -17.20
CA ASP A 48 -21.99 2.24 -16.34
C ASP A 48 -21.11 2.36 -15.10
N GLU A 49 -21.53 1.72 -14.02
CA GLU A 49 -20.68 1.52 -12.85
C GLU A 49 -19.45 0.70 -13.23
N TRP A 50 -18.25 1.17 -12.92
CA TRP A 50 -17.01 0.57 -13.42
C TRP A 50 -16.07 0.04 -12.35
N CYS A 51 -16.55 -0.18 -11.12
CA CYS A 51 -15.74 -0.76 -10.04
C CYS A 51 -15.25 -2.18 -10.38
N ALA A 52 -16.13 -3.05 -10.88
CA ALA A 52 -15.77 -4.40 -11.31
C ALA A 52 -14.90 -4.39 -12.59
N THR A 53 -15.19 -3.46 -13.49
CA THR A 53 -14.38 -3.23 -14.69
C THR A 53 -12.95 -2.84 -14.36
N PHE A 54 -12.73 -2.03 -13.31
CA PHE A 54 -11.39 -1.67 -12.81
C PHE A 54 -10.60 -2.91 -12.39
N VAL A 55 -11.19 -3.81 -11.61
CA VAL A 55 -10.52 -5.06 -11.18
C VAL A 55 -10.18 -5.93 -12.39
N SER A 56 -11.12 -6.08 -13.33
CA SER A 56 -10.91 -6.80 -14.59
C SER A 56 -9.78 -6.19 -15.41
N ALA A 57 -9.78 -4.87 -15.56
CA ALA A 57 -8.74 -4.16 -16.32
C ALA A 57 -7.35 -4.32 -15.68
N CYS A 58 -7.25 -4.30 -14.34
CA CYS A 58 -6.02 -4.63 -13.64
C CYS A 58 -5.54 -6.04 -13.99
N ALA A 59 -6.44 -7.04 -13.90
CA ALA A 59 -6.13 -8.43 -14.22
C ALA A 59 -5.66 -8.60 -15.67
N ILE A 60 -6.32 -7.93 -16.61
CA ILE A 60 -5.95 -7.95 -18.05
C ILE A 60 -4.55 -7.38 -18.26
N LYS A 61 -4.27 -6.21 -17.72
CA LYS A 61 -2.98 -5.51 -17.88
C LYS A 61 -1.79 -6.33 -17.40
N VAL A 62 -1.97 -7.13 -16.36
CA VAL A 62 -0.88 -7.94 -15.78
C VAL A 62 -0.92 -9.41 -16.22
N GLY A 63 -1.84 -9.79 -17.11
CA GLY A 63 -1.97 -11.19 -17.56
C GLY A 63 -2.49 -12.14 -16.48
N ALA A 64 -3.27 -11.64 -15.50
CA ALA A 64 -3.82 -12.42 -14.38
C ALA A 64 -5.26 -12.91 -14.63
N VAL A 65 -5.75 -12.88 -15.87
CA VAL A 65 -7.13 -13.29 -16.21
C VAL A 65 -7.40 -14.73 -15.79
N ASP A 66 -6.44 -15.64 -15.95
CA ASP A 66 -6.59 -17.04 -15.52
C ASP A 66 -6.72 -17.18 -14.01
N LEU A 67 -6.12 -16.27 -13.24
CA LEU A 67 -6.18 -16.28 -11.78
C LEU A 67 -7.47 -15.65 -11.25
N ILE A 68 -7.89 -14.52 -11.83
CA ILE A 68 -8.93 -13.66 -11.31
C ILE A 68 -10.22 -13.78 -12.12
N GLY A 69 -10.11 -13.83 -13.44
CA GLY A 69 -11.22 -13.69 -14.37
C GLY A 69 -11.45 -12.26 -14.82
N THR A 70 -12.47 -12.07 -15.66
CA THR A 70 -12.95 -10.76 -16.10
C THR A 70 -14.45 -10.69 -15.94
N GLU A 71 -14.96 -9.59 -15.38
CA GLU A 71 -16.38 -9.33 -15.21
C GLU A 71 -16.62 -7.82 -15.00
N CYS A 72 -17.80 -7.34 -15.31
CA CYS A 72 -18.23 -5.97 -15.05
C CYS A 72 -19.38 -5.88 -14.02
N SER A 73 -19.68 -7.00 -13.35
CA SER A 73 -20.67 -7.07 -12.27
C SER A 73 -20.01 -7.65 -11.01
N CYS A 74 -20.10 -6.92 -9.90
CA CYS A 74 -19.53 -7.35 -8.61
C CYS A 74 -20.08 -8.70 -8.16
N ASN A 75 -21.41 -8.86 -8.24
CA ASN A 75 -22.05 -10.11 -7.84
C ASN A 75 -21.63 -11.31 -8.72
N LYS A 76 -21.45 -11.10 -10.03
CA LYS A 76 -20.99 -12.15 -10.94
C LYS A 76 -19.51 -12.52 -10.73
N PHE A 77 -18.71 -11.64 -10.19
CA PHE A 77 -17.36 -11.99 -9.77
C PHE A 77 -17.34 -13.05 -8.67
N ILE A 78 -18.32 -13.05 -7.74
CA ILE A 78 -18.43 -14.11 -6.71
C ILE A 78 -18.56 -15.48 -7.38
N ASP A 79 -19.38 -15.60 -8.43
CA ASP A 79 -19.56 -16.87 -9.15
C ASP A 79 -18.24 -17.33 -9.81
N ILE A 80 -17.46 -16.38 -10.35
CA ILE A 80 -16.13 -16.67 -10.92
C ILE A 80 -15.18 -17.14 -9.83
N PHE A 81 -15.11 -16.44 -8.69
CA PHE A 81 -14.22 -16.75 -7.59
C PHE A 81 -14.56 -18.09 -6.93
N LYS A 82 -15.86 -18.42 -6.80
CA LYS A 82 -16.31 -19.75 -6.35
C LYS A 82 -15.86 -20.85 -7.30
N ARG A 83 -16.06 -20.69 -8.62
CA ARG A 83 -15.59 -21.67 -9.62
C ARG A 83 -14.08 -21.86 -9.64
N LYS A 84 -13.32 -20.79 -9.36
CA LYS A 84 -11.85 -20.84 -9.28
C LYS A 84 -11.32 -21.37 -7.93
N GLY A 85 -12.21 -21.60 -6.95
CA GLY A 85 -11.81 -22.07 -5.61
C GLY A 85 -10.96 -21.06 -4.83
N ILE A 86 -11.20 -19.77 -5.05
CA ILE A 86 -10.48 -18.67 -4.40
C ILE A 86 -11.40 -17.77 -3.57
N TRP A 87 -12.70 -18.04 -3.54
CA TRP A 87 -13.67 -17.29 -2.75
C TRP A 87 -13.60 -17.64 -1.27
N ILE A 88 -13.65 -16.65 -0.40
CA ILE A 88 -13.70 -16.75 1.06
C ILE A 88 -14.96 -16.00 1.52
N GLU A 89 -15.97 -16.77 1.94
CA GLU A 89 -17.28 -16.27 2.37
C GLU A 89 -17.20 -15.42 3.65
N ASN A 90 -16.14 -15.53 4.43
CA ASN A 90 -16.00 -14.85 5.72
C ASN A 90 -15.37 -13.45 5.54
N GLY A 91 -16.18 -12.39 5.76
CA GLY A 91 -15.74 -11.00 5.72
C GLY A 91 -14.89 -10.56 6.92
N ALA A 92 -14.77 -11.38 7.96
CA ALA A 92 -14.02 -11.04 9.17
C ALA A 92 -12.60 -11.59 9.20
N ILE A 93 -12.13 -12.25 8.14
CA ILE A 93 -10.73 -12.71 8.05
C ILE A 93 -9.76 -11.54 8.00
N ARG A 94 -8.49 -11.82 8.32
CA ARG A 94 -7.40 -10.93 7.99
C ARG A 94 -7.02 -11.14 6.51
N PRO A 95 -7.29 -10.18 5.62
CA PRO A 95 -6.90 -10.31 4.22
C PRO A 95 -5.40 -10.08 4.03
N GLU A 96 -4.93 -10.43 2.83
CA GLU A 96 -3.57 -10.23 2.38
C GLU A 96 -3.52 -9.19 1.24
N PRO A 97 -2.40 -8.47 1.05
CA PRO A 97 -2.24 -7.63 -0.14
C PRO A 97 -2.47 -8.45 -1.42
N GLY A 98 -3.24 -7.90 -2.36
CA GLY A 98 -3.65 -8.58 -3.57
C GLY A 98 -4.97 -9.35 -3.46
N ASP A 99 -5.51 -9.60 -2.26
CA ASP A 99 -6.87 -10.11 -2.12
C ASP A 99 -7.86 -9.12 -2.75
N ILE A 100 -8.96 -9.65 -3.27
CA ILE A 100 -10.04 -8.85 -3.82
C ILE A 100 -11.17 -8.85 -2.81
N VAL A 101 -11.58 -7.67 -2.34
CA VAL A 101 -12.67 -7.50 -1.39
C VAL A 101 -13.96 -7.13 -2.14
N LEU A 102 -15.07 -7.71 -1.73
CA LEU A 102 -16.40 -7.33 -2.19
C LEU A 102 -17.21 -6.79 -1.01
N TYR A 103 -18.09 -5.85 -1.32
CA TYR A 103 -18.95 -5.18 -0.34
C TYR A 103 -20.41 -5.38 -0.71
N ASN A 104 -21.24 -5.39 0.33
CA ASN A 104 -22.70 -5.26 0.24
C ASN A 104 -23.10 -4.08 1.13
N TRP A 105 -23.57 -2.99 0.53
CA TRP A 105 -23.92 -1.77 1.25
C TRP A 105 -25.27 -1.85 1.99
N ASP A 106 -26.07 -2.86 1.67
CA ASP A 106 -27.40 -3.04 2.28
C ASP A 106 -27.34 -3.77 3.62
N ASP A 107 -26.19 -4.39 3.96
CA ASP A 107 -26.01 -5.14 5.20
C ASP A 107 -24.74 -4.69 5.95
N ARG A 108 -24.89 -4.42 7.24
CA ARG A 108 -23.82 -4.00 8.16
C ARG A 108 -23.37 -5.09 9.12
N THR A 109 -23.88 -6.30 8.96
CA THR A 109 -23.64 -7.41 9.88
C THR A 109 -22.67 -8.42 9.31
N GLN A 110 -22.13 -9.29 10.18
CA GLN A 110 -21.35 -10.45 9.78
C GLN A 110 -21.99 -11.70 10.39
N PRO A 111 -22.15 -12.78 9.64
CA PRO A 111 -21.78 -12.95 8.23
C PRO A 111 -22.67 -12.14 7.27
N ASN A 112 -22.07 -11.55 6.25
CA ASN A 112 -22.76 -10.83 5.20
C ASN A 112 -22.89 -11.77 3.99
N ASP A 113 -24.09 -12.14 3.57
CA ASP A 113 -24.36 -13.13 2.51
C ASP A 113 -25.17 -12.58 1.32
N GLY A 114 -25.49 -11.29 1.35
CA GLY A 114 -26.23 -10.62 0.30
C GLY A 114 -25.50 -10.47 -1.04
N ALA A 115 -26.12 -9.75 -1.97
CA ALA A 115 -25.52 -9.40 -3.24
C ALA A 115 -24.33 -8.42 -3.06
N ALA A 116 -23.33 -8.53 -3.90
CA ALA A 116 -22.21 -7.59 -3.86
C ALA A 116 -22.47 -6.37 -4.76
N ASP A 117 -22.31 -5.19 -4.19
CA ASP A 117 -22.52 -3.89 -4.85
C ASP A 117 -21.22 -3.24 -5.30
N HIS A 118 -20.12 -3.54 -4.61
CA HIS A 118 -18.84 -2.90 -4.87
C HIS A 118 -17.68 -3.86 -4.71
N ILE A 119 -16.50 -3.49 -5.26
CA ILE A 119 -15.33 -4.35 -5.29
C ILE A 119 -14.05 -3.51 -5.30
N GLY A 120 -12.98 -4.04 -4.69
CA GLY A 120 -11.68 -3.40 -4.72
C GLY A 120 -10.54 -4.41 -4.50
N ILE A 121 -9.31 -3.91 -4.59
CA ILE A 121 -8.08 -4.70 -4.43
C ILE A 121 -7.42 -4.28 -3.13
N VAL A 122 -7.19 -5.21 -2.21
CA VAL A 122 -6.48 -4.96 -0.94
C VAL A 122 -5.05 -4.54 -1.24
N GLU A 123 -4.72 -3.30 -0.86
CA GLU A 123 -3.39 -2.74 -1.06
C GLU A 123 -2.44 -3.11 0.07
N GLN A 124 -2.94 -3.03 1.31
CA GLN A 124 -2.15 -3.34 2.51
C GLN A 124 -3.05 -3.59 3.72
N VAL A 125 -2.49 -4.26 4.71
CA VAL A 125 -3.13 -4.45 6.03
C VAL A 125 -2.12 -4.10 7.12
N VAL A 126 -2.41 -3.05 7.88
CA VAL A 126 -1.55 -2.57 8.97
C VAL A 126 -2.35 -2.58 10.28
N GLY A 127 -1.90 -3.39 11.25
CA GLY A 127 -2.71 -3.62 12.46
C GLY A 127 -4.06 -4.23 12.10
N SER A 128 -5.15 -3.61 12.50
CA SER A 128 -6.52 -3.97 12.10
C SER A 128 -7.03 -3.23 10.87
N THR A 129 -6.28 -2.26 10.34
CA THR A 129 -6.72 -1.42 9.24
C THR A 129 -6.37 -2.05 7.90
N ILE A 130 -7.37 -2.22 7.05
CA ILE A 130 -7.27 -2.63 5.65
C ILE A 130 -7.31 -1.37 4.79
N THR A 131 -6.39 -1.23 3.84
CA THR A 131 -6.45 -0.21 2.78
C THR A 131 -6.69 -0.90 1.45
N VAL A 132 -7.66 -0.43 0.71
CA VAL A 132 -8.12 -0.99 -0.57
C VAL A 132 -8.04 0.08 -1.65
N ILE A 133 -7.64 -0.30 -2.87
CA ILE A 133 -7.75 0.54 -4.07
C ILE A 133 -9.02 0.12 -4.80
N GLU A 134 -9.91 1.07 -5.04
CA GLU A 134 -11.21 0.87 -5.66
C GLU A 134 -11.35 1.71 -6.94
N GLY A 135 -11.90 1.12 -7.97
CA GLY A 135 -12.44 1.87 -9.11
C GLY A 135 -13.83 2.40 -8.78
N ASN A 136 -14.21 3.50 -9.42
CA ASN A 136 -15.53 4.12 -9.26
C ASN A 136 -15.94 4.46 -7.80
N LYS A 137 -14.96 4.67 -6.95
CA LYS A 137 -15.20 5.24 -5.62
C LYS A 137 -15.35 6.75 -5.74
N ASN A 138 -16.60 7.25 -5.63
CA ASN A 138 -16.92 8.66 -5.92
C ASN A 138 -16.38 9.07 -7.32
N GLU A 139 -16.74 8.30 -8.34
CA GLU A 139 -16.41 8.54 -9.75
C GLU A 139 -14.90 8.55 -10.07
N LYS A 140 -14.06 7.93 -9.24
CA LYS A 140 -12.60 7.89 -9.43
C LYS A 140 -11.97 6.59 -8.92
N VAL A 141 -10.72 6.36 -9.29
CA VAL A 141 -9.86 5.38 -8.62
C VAL A 141 -9.29 6.04 -7.37
N ASP A 142 -9.63 5.48 -6.20
CA ASP A 142 -9.20 6.03 -4.92
C ASP A 142 -9.01 4.94 -3.86
N ARG A 143 -8.44 5.31 -2.73
CA ARG A 143 -8.28 4.43 -1.57
C ARG A 143 -9.46 4.53 -0.61
N ARG A 144 -9.82 3.38 -0.03
CA ARG A 144 -10.68 3.29 1.15
C ARG A 144 -9.90 2.59 2.26
N SER A 145 -10.12 3.02 3.51
CA SER A 145 -9.58 2.32 4.68
C SER A 145 -10.68 2.03 5.68
N PHE A 146 -10.67 0.83 6.25
CA PHE A 146 -11.61 0.35 7.26
C PHE A 146 -10.95 -0.76 8.10
N ASN A 147 -11.61 -1.19 9.16
CA ASN A 147 -11.08 -2.23 10.04
C ASN A 147 -11.50 -3.63 9.59
N ILE A 148 -10.68 -4.63 9.92
CA ILE A 148 -11.02 -6.06 9.79
C ILE A 148 -12.37 -6.29 10.48
N GLY A 149 -13.26 -7.05 9.83
CA GLY A 149 -14.60 -7.32 10.35
C GLY A 149 -15.60 -6.19 10.16
N TRP A 150 -15.29 -5.18 9.32
CA TRP A 150 -16.26 -4.16 8.97
C TRP A 150 -17.50 -4.79 8.33
N GLY A 151 -18.69 -4.49 8.88
CA GLY A 151 -19.94 -5.19 8.57
C GLY A 151 -20.32 -5.26 7.10
N TYR A 152 -19.95 -4.24 6.33
CA TYR A 152 -20.23 -4.19 4.89
C TYR A 152 -19.39 -5.15 4.01
N ILE A 153 -18.39 -5.83 4.58
CA ILE A 153 -17.57 -6.76 3.80
C ILE A 153 -18.40 -8.00 3.47
N ARG A 154 -18.67 -8.22 2.17
CA ARG A 154 -19.37 -9.40 1.65
C ARG A 154 -18.48 -10.65 1.66
N GLY A 155 -17.20 -10.47 1.48
CA GLY A 155 -16.20 -11.53 1.46
C GLY A 155 -14.97 -11.13 0.68
N PHE A 156 -14.05 -12.10 0.54
CA PHE A 156 -12.79 -11.91 -0.16
C PHE A 156 -12.58 -12.98 -1.23
N ALA A 157 -11.82 -12.65 -2.26
CA ALA A 157 -11.19 -13.65 -3.10
C ALA A 157 -9.67 -13.55 -2.93
N ARG A 158 -8.99 -14.72 -2.82
CA ARG A 158 -7.54 -14.84 -2.71
C ARG A 158 -6.95 -15.52 -3.93
N PRO A 159 -6.56 -14.74 -4.97
CA PRO A 159 -5.93 -15.30 -6.15
C PRO A 159 -4.58 -15.93 -5.81
N LYS A 160 -4.26 -17.04 -6.46
CA LYS A 160 -3.00 -17.76 -6.25
C LYS A 160 -1.89 -17.12 -7.09
N TYR A 161 -1.47 -15.92 -6.72
CA TYR A 161 -0.34 -15.25 -7.36
C TYR A 161 0.95 -16.05 -7.23
N LEU A 162 1.87 -15.84 -8.17
CA LEU A 162 3.23 -16.28 -7.95
C LEU A 162 3.82 -15.61 -6.72
N LYS A 163 4.62 -16.34 -5.99
CA LYS A 163 5.51 -15.70 -5.01
C LYS A 163 6.43 -14.75 -5.78
N ASP A 164 6.51 -13.50 -5.33
CA ASP A 164 7.51 -12.59 -5.87
C ASP A 164 8.88 -13.28 -5.78
N SER A 165 9.52 -13.50 -6.91
CA SER A 165 10.84 -14.13 -7.00
C SER A 165 11.95 -13.35 -6.27
N SER A 166 11.56 -12.30 -5.56
CA SER A 166 12.40 -11.39 -4.80
C SER A 166 12.16 -11.45 -3.28
N THR A 167 11.90 -12.65 -2.73
CA THR A 167 12.07 -12.85 -1.27
C THR A 167 13.52 -13.15 -0.89
N SER A 168 14.46 -12.80 -1.76
CA SER A 168 15.89 -12.70 -1.39
C SER A 168 16.66 -11.81 -2.36
N SER A 169 16.23 -10.57 -2.54
CA SER A 169 17.07 -9.45 -3.02
C SER A 169 16.21 -8.21 -3.14
N GLY A 170 16.09 -7.43 -2.08
CA GLY A 170 15.98 -6.00 -2.10
C GLY A 170 15.32 -5.33 -3.31
N SER A 171 14.03 -5.02 -3.24
CA SER A 171 13.71 -3.60 -3.48
C SER A 171 14.72 -2.83 -2.63
N PRO A 172 15.42 -1.82 -3.15
CA PRO A 172 16.38 -1.11 -2.33
C PRO A 172 15.65 -0.73 -1.04
N LYS A 173 16.15 -1.21 0.08
CA LYS A 173 15.54 -0.99 1.40
C LYS A 173 15.28 0.51 1.47
N LYS A 174 14.02 0.92 1.60
CA LYS A 174 13.66 2.34 1.60
C LYS A 174 14.61 3.08 2.53
N THR A 175 15.04 4.24 2.14
CA THR A 175 15.91 5.04 3.00
C THR A 175 15.18 5.41 4.28
N ILE A 176 15.93 5.68 5.35
CA ILE A 176 15.33 6.13 6.63
C ILE A 176 14.47 7.37 6.41
N ASP A 177 14.83 8.23 5.46
CA ASP A 177 14.05 9.42 5.09
C ASP A 177 12.69 9.07 4.47
N GLN A 178 12.66 8.10 3.58
CA GLN A 178 11.41 7.61 2.98
C GLN A 178 10.50 6.97 4.03
N ILE A 179 11.06 6.13 4.90
CA ILE A 179 10.30 5.51 6.01
C ILE A 179 9.82 6.56 7.01
N ALA A 180 10.63 7.53 7.38
CA ALA A 180 10.24 8.61 8.28
C ALA A 180 9.08 9.43 7.72
N ASN A 181 9.09 9.76 6.43
CA ASN A 181 7.96 10.42 5.76
C ASN A 181 6.70 9.54 5.73
N GLU A 182 6.82 8.23 5.57
CA GLU A 182 5.69 7.30 5.67
C GLU A 182 5.13 7.24 7.09
N VAL A 183 5.98 7.24 8.10
CA VAL A 183 5.59 7.31 9.52
C VAL A 183 4.80 8.60 9.80
N ILE A 184 5.26 9.75 9.29
CA ILE A 184 4.58 11.04 9.43
C ILE A 184 3.18 11.00 8.78
N ARG A 185 3.04 10.32 7.65
CA ARG A 185 1.74 10.11 6.97
C ARG A 185 0.87 9.03 7.63
N GLY A 186 1.31 8.44 8.74
CA GLY A 186 0.54 7.43 9.47
C GLY A 186 0.57 6.01 8.91
N VAL A 187 1.35 5.74 7.86
CA VAL A 187 1.43 4.42 7.17
C VAL A 187 1.86 3.29 8.10
N TRP A 188 2.64 3.61 9.13
CA TRP A 188 3.24 2.65 10.06
C TRP A 188 2.51 2.53 11.42
N GLY A 189 1.31 3.14 11.54
CA GLY A 189 0.57 3.17 12.79
C GLY A 189 1.22 4.05 13.87
N SER A 190 0.90 3.82 15.14
CA SER A 190 1.40 4.61 16.27
C SER A 190 1.87 3.73 17.44
N GLY A 191 2.68 4.28 18.33
CA GLY A 191 3.12 3.62 19.56
C GLY A 191 3.75 2.24 19.33
N ALA A 192 3.29 1.24 20.09
CA ALA A 192 3.79 -0.13 20.04
C ALA A 192 3.58 -0.79 18.66
N ILE A 193 2.47 -0.47 17.97
CA ILE A 193 2.15 -0.99 16.64
C ILE A 193 3.22 -0.53 15.64
N ARG A 194 3.58 0.75 15.65
CA ARG A 194 4.65 1.30 14.79
C ARG A 194 5.97 0.60 15.04
N LYS A 195 6.34 0.43 16.32
CA LYS A 195 7.57 -0.25 16.68
C LYS A 195 7.62 -1.67 16.13
N ALA A 196 6.57 -2.46 16.34
CA ALA A 196 6.48 -3.83 15.85
C ALA A 196 6.53 -3.90 14.32
N SER A 197 5.79 -3.02 13.63
CA SER A 197 5.74 -3.00 12.15
C SER A 197 7.10 -2.65 11.53
N LEU A 198 7.79 -1.63 12.06
CA LEU A 198 9.12 -1.22 11.57
C LEU A 198 10.16 -2.31 11.83
N THR A 199 10.17 -2.92 13.03
CA THR A 199 11.09 -4.02 13.37
C THR A 199 10.84 -5.23 12.48
N LYS A 200 9.58 -5.62 12.25
CA LYS A 200 9.22 -6.72 11.34
C LYS A 200 9.68 -6.45 9.91
N ALA A 201 9.67 -5.20 9.46
CA ALA A 201 10.16 -4.78 8.15
C ALA A 201 11.70 -4.61 8.11
N GLY A 202 12.42 -4.92 9.20
CA GLY A 202 13.87 -4.86 9.29
C GLY A 202 14.44 -3.46 9.44
N TYR A 203 13.64 -2.48 9.91
CA TYR A 203 14.11 -1.14 10.25
C TYR A 203 14.33 -1.00 11.75
N ASP A 204 15.37 -0.27 12.13
CA ASP A 204 15.56 0.13 13.53
C ASP A 204 14.57 1.23 13.89
N TYR A 205 13.70 0.94 14.84
CA TYR A 205 12.65 1.87 15.27
C TYR A 205 13.20 3.21 15.77
N ASN A 206 14.29 3.16 16.55
CA ASN A 206 14.84 4.38 17.17
C ASN A 206 15.43 5.30 16.09
N THR A 207 16.11 4.73 15.11
CA THR A 207 16.66 5.48 13.97
C THR A 207 15.56 6.14 13.14
N VAL A 208 14.49 5.40 12.83
CA VAL A 208 13.34 5.96 12.11
C VAL A 208 12.64 7.05 12.91
N GLN A 209 12.39 6.80 14.21
CA GLN A 209 11.71 7.79 15.07
C GLN A 209 12.54 9.06 15.26
N ALA A 210 13.85 8.93 15.42
CA ALA A 210 14.74 10.09 15.47
C ALA A 210 14.64 10.95 14.19
N ARG A 211 14.57 10.29 13.02
CA ARG A 211 14.40 10.99 11.74
C ARG A 211 13.04 11.65 11.61
N VAL A 212 11.98 11.00 12.06
CA VAL A 212 10.61 11.56 12.13
C VAL A 212 10.62 12.85 12.97
N ASN A 213 11.18 12.79 14.16
CA ASN A 213 11.27 13.94 15.06
C ASN A 213 12.05 15.09 14.41
N GLN A 214 13.13 14.79 13.71
CA GLN A 214 13.94 15.77 13.01
C GLN A 214 13.19 16.46 11.86
N ILE A 215 12.41 15.72 11.09
CA ILE A 215 11.57 16.28 10.01
C ILE A 215 10.46 17.17 10.60
N LEU A 216 9.79 16.72 11.66
CA LEU A 216 8.69 17.46 12.30
C LEU A 216 9.17 18.73 13.01
N SER A 217 10.40 18.76 13.50
CA SER A 217 10.98 19.97 14.12
C SER A 217 11.48 21.03 13.14
N GLY A 218 11.21 20.85 11.82
CA GLY A 218 11.59 21.82 10.78
C GLY A 218 13.08 21.93 10.49
N GLY A 219 13.89 20.98 11.01
CA GLY A 219 15.35 20.99 10.83
C GLY A 219 15.79 20.19 9.59
N ALA A 220 16.17 20.86 8.51
CA ALA A 220 17.03 20.22 7.52
C ALA A 220 18.28 19.67 8.25
N LYS A 221 18.61 18.39 8.02
CA LYS A 221 19.79 17.78 8.66
C LYS A 221 21.01 18.60 8.29
N LYS A 222 21.62 19.24 9.27
CA LYS A 222 22.84 20.04 9.05
C LYS A 222 23.90 19.16 8.40
N SER A 223 24.64 19.70 7.47
CA SER A 223 25.76 18.95 6.85
C SER A 223 26.79 18.53 7.89
N ILE A 224 27.51 17.43 7.65
CA ILE A 224 28.57 16.96 8.55
C ILE A 224 29.59 18.07 8.82
N ASN A 225 29.83 18.94 7.84
CA ASN A 225 30.73 20.08 7.95
C ASN A 225 30.24 21.12 8.98
N VAL A 226 28.90 21.39 9.01
CA VAL A 226 28.29 22.27 10.01
C VAL A 226 28.33 21.65 11.39
N ILE A 227 28.01 20.36 11.49
CA ILE A 227 28.06 19.63 12.79
C ILE A 227 29.48 19.55 13.33
N ALA A 228 30.48 19.31 12.46
CA ALA A 228 31.87 19.30 12.89
C ALA A 228 32.31 20.65 13.47
N LYS A 229 31.95 21.77 12.87
CA LYS A 229 32.16 23.11 13.43
C LYS A 229 31.46 23.33 14.77
N GLU A 230 30.22 22.82 14.92
CA GLU A 230 29.51 22.88 16.20
C GLU A 230 30.15 22.00 17.28
N VAL A 231 30.74 20.86 16.92
CA VAL A 231 31.54 20.02 17.83
C VAL A 231 32.79 20.75 18.30
N ILE A 232 33.50 21.39 17.37
CA ILE A 232 34.69 22.23 17.70
C ILE A 232 34.29 23.37 18.63
N ALA A 233 33.13 23.99 18.41
CA ALA A 233 32.56 25.04 19.26
C ALA A 233 31.99 24.52 20.61
N GLY A 234 32.17 23.23 20.95
CA GLY A 234 31.73 22.64 22.21
C GLY A 234 30.24 22.35 22.38
N LYS A 235 29.41 22.57 21.36
CA LYS A 235 27.94 22.46 21.44
C LYS A 235 27.43 21.03 21.64
N TRP A 236 28.25 20.01 21.43
CA TRP A 236 27.88 18.60 21.46
C TRP A 236 28.47 17.82 22.64
N GLY A 237 29.08 18.54 23.61
CA GLY A 237 29.75 17.91 24.75
C GLY A 237 31.05 17.20 24.36
N VAL A 238 31.55 16.31 25.23
CA VAL A 238 32.85 15.62 25.08
C VAL A 238 32.72 14.11 25.29
N GLY A 239 33.65 13.34 24.71
CA GLY A 239 33.76 11.89 24.92
C GLY A 239 32.49 11.12 24.60
N VAL A 240 32.08 10.26 25.52
CA VAL A 240 30.89 9.38 25.37
C VAL A 240 29.58 10.20 25.24
N ALA A 241 29.48 11.32 25.95
CA ALA A 241 28.32 12.21 25.89
C ALA A 241 28.13 12.76 24.48
N ARG A 242 29.21 13.21 23.82
CA ARG A 242 29.24 13.67 22.43
C ARG A 242 28.76 12.54 21.48
N LYS A 243 29.36 11.35 21.63
CA LYS A 243 28.99 10.20 20.80
C LYS A 243 27.50 9.91 20.88
N ASN A 244 26.96 9.84 22.09
CA ASN A 244 25.53 9.56 22.32
C ASN A 244 24.64 10.68 21.82
N ALA A 245 25.01 11.95 21.95
CA ALA A 245 24.24 13.09 21.46
C ALA A 245 24.19 13.10 19.94
N LEU A 246 25.30 12.91 19.24
CA LEU A 246 25.38 12.85 17.78
C LEU A 246 24.59 11.66 17.23
N THR A 247 24.72 10.47 17.85
CA THR A 247 23.99 9.28 17.44
C THR A 247 22.47 9.46 17.63
N ARG A 248 22.04 10.02 18.77
CA ARG A 248 20.62 10.36 19.01
C ARG A 248 20.07 11.37 18.00
N ALA A 249 20.90 12.32 17.57
CA ALA A 249 20.55 13.28 16.53
C ALA A 249 20.63 12.70 15.09
N GLY A 250 20.95 11.39 14.95
CA GLY A 250 21.00 10.69 13.67
C GLY A 250 22.25 10.95 12.85
N TYR A 251 23.33 11.45 13.46
CA TYR A 251 24.62 11.63 12.80
C TYR A 251 25.53 10.43 13.04
N ASP A 252 26.29 10.05 11.99
CA ASP A 252 27.38 9.10 12.15
C ASP A 252 28.53 9.76 12.90
N TYR A 253 28.75 9.30 14.14
CA TYR A 253 29.81 9.83 15.00
C TYR A 253 31.20 9.74 14.36
N LYS A 254 31.52 8.62 13.67
CA LYS A 254 32.81 8.42 13.05
C LYS A 254 33.04 9.42 11.90
N ALA A 255 32.02 9.62 11.05
CA ALA A 255 32.08 10.59 9.96
C ALA A 255 32.21 12.03 10.47
N VAL A 256 31.47 12.39 11.54
CA VAL A 256 31.60 13.71 12.19
C VAL A 256 32.98 13.88 12.80
N GLN A 257 33.50 12.90 13.53
CA GLN A 257 34.81 12.99 14.19
C GLN A 257 35.94 13.07 13.15
N LYS A 258 35.85 12.32 12.03
CA LYS A 258 36.79 12.45 10.92
C LYS A 258 36.79 13.89 10.40
N LYS A 259 35.60 14.48 10.21
CA LYS A 259 35.52 15.87 9.71
C LYS A 259 36.00 16.90 10.73
N VAL A 260 35.79 16.65 12.03
CA VAL A 260 36.40 17.48 13.10
C VAL A 260 37.92 17.47 13.01
N ASN A 261 38.54 16.30 12.85
CA ASN A 261 39.99 16.16 12.74
C ASN A 261 40.58 16.79 11.47
N GLU A 262 39.77 16.90 10.39
CA GLU A 262 40.15 17.59 9.14
C GLU A 262 40.05 19.12 9.27
N LEU A 263 39.36 19.65 10.26
CA LEU A 263 39.11 21.08 10.46
C LEU A 263 39.95 21.69 11.62
N LEU A 264 40.62 20.86 12.41
CA LEU A 264 41.61 21.24 13.45
C LEU A 264 43.02 21.21 12.87
#